data_a91e768255121d62248fc7e19494114e
#
_entry.id   a91e768255121d62248fc7e19494114e
#
_cell.length_a   1.000
_cell.length_b   1.000
_cell.length_c   1.000
_cell.angle_alpha   90.00
_cell.angle_beta   90.00
_cell.angle_gamma   90.00
#
_symmetry.space_group_name_H-M   'P 1'
#
loop_
_entity.id
_entity.type
_entity.pdbx_description
1 polymer ?
#
loop_
_entity_poly.entity_id
_entity_poly.type
_entity_poly.pdbx_seq_one_letter_code
_entity_poly.pdbx_strand_id
1 'polypeptide(L)'
;MTSTKLGSGRLGAALRSIDERVYDPSSADELMRWVGVAMFVLGSATLLATLPMPDPNTSDHPAIKIIAALSILGAAFVWLFRPGRRWVSRIAVIYGILLVSALMAITRPIEATPFFYLWPMVFSAYFCSRREVAFDLALMWVTLGLALFIWSHDPMKLGMFIAAGVSVTLTTLVVKLLADHVSAVISQLVRAADTDYLTGLRNRRAFDTEFRRQCDRATRSGVPLTLTMFDLDHFKQINDRHGHAGGDRVLRDFATLLERELRGGDTLARVGGEEFAVVLFGVGLDDGVAFAERIGHELRERSGGDRPALSASAGVAALTPEQCTPEALLLVADRAL
;
A
#
# COMPACT_ATOMS: atom_id res chain seq x y z
N MET A 1 -6.78 39.74 21.81
CA MET A 1 -5.83 38.65 21.55
C MET A 1 -6.63 37.43 21.14
N THR A 2 -6.89 37.30 19.82
CA THR A 2 -7.66 36.20 19.22
C THR A 2 -6.66 35.25 18.59
N SER A 3 -6.42 34.10 19.26
CA SER A 3 -5.50 33.04 18.85
C SER A 3 -6.14 32.15 17.78
N THR A 4 -5.46 32.07 16.68
CA THR A 4 -5.72 31.33 15.45
C THR A 4 -5.79 29.81 15.69
N LYS A 5 -6.99 29.24 15.91
CA LYS A 5 -7.27 27.80 15.98
C LYS A 5 -7.80 27.19 14.66
N LEU A 6 -7.48 27.77 13.51
CA LEU A 6 -8.10 27.41 12.22
C LEU A 6 -7.23 26.52 11.31
N GLY A 7 -6.03 26.10 11.73
CA GLY A 7 -5.09 25.35 10.86
C GLY A 7 -5.11 23.82 10.98
N SER A 8 -5.43 23.29 12.17
CA SER A 8 -5.24 21.85 12.45
C SER A 8 -6.33 20.93 11.88
N GLY A 9 -7.55 21.42 11.74
CA GLY A 9 -8.68 20.63 11.24
C GLY A 9 -8.63 20.35 9.71
N ARG A 10 -8.15 21.32 8.93
CA ARG A 10 -8.07 21.16 7.45
C ARG A 10 -6.88 20.31 7.03
N LEU A 11 -5.75 20.43 7.72
CA LEU A 11 -4.58 19.58 7.47
C LEU A 11 -4.86 18.14 7.89
N GLY A 12 -5.51 17.92 9.03
CA GLY A 12 -5.93 16.61 9.49
C GLY A 12 -7.02 15.95 8.63
N ALA A 13 -7.92 16.75 8.03
CA ALA A 13 -8.89 16.26 7.04
C ALA A 13 -8.24 15.92 5.69
N ALA A 14 -7.27 16.73 5.25
CA ALA A 14 -6.50 16.46 4.03
C ALA A 14 -5.59 15.24 4.20
N LEU A 15 -4.94 15.08 5.35
CA LEU A 15 -4.13 13.90 5.67
C LEU A 15 -5.00 12.64 5.81
N ARG A 16 -6.19 12.72 6.39
CA ARG A 16 -7.16 11.61 6.42
C ARG A 16 -7.62 11.19 5.03
N SER A 17 -7.93 12.15 4.15
CA SER A 17 -8.34 11.85 2.77
C SER A 17 -7.20 11.28 1.91
N ILE A 18 -5.95 11.54 2.28
CA ILE A 18 -4.76 10.94 1.64
C ILE A 18 -4.55 9.52 2.17
N ASP A 19 -4.72 9.29 3.48
CA ASP A 19 -4.49 7.99 4.11
C ASP A 19 -5.55 6.95 3.70
N GLU A 20 -6.83 7.33 3.64
CA GLU A 20 -7.91 6.48 3.12
C GLU A 20 -7.72 6.08 1.64
N ARG A 21 -7.05 6.93 0.82
CA ARG A 21 -6.77 6.63 -0.59
C ARG A 21 -5.44 5.92 -0.83
N VAL A 22 -4.46 6.12 0.04
CA VAL A 22 -3.10 5.59 -0.12
C VAL A 22 -2.94 4.21 0.49
N TYR A 23 -3.79 3.84 1.45
CA TYR A 23 -3.71 2.55 2.15
C TYR A 23 -4.87 1.59 1.82
N ASP A 24 -5.79 1.97 0.93
CA ASP A 24 -6.76 1.02 0.42
C ASP A 24 -6.11 0.17 -0.68
N PRO A 25 -5.82 -1.13 -0.43
CA PRO A 25 -5.27 -2.03 -1.46
C PRO A 25 -6.12 -2.05 -2.73
N SER A 26 -7.43 -1.78 -2.61
CA SER A 26 -8.36 -1.70 -3.74
C SER A 26 -8.07 -0.49 -4.62
N SER A 27 -7.64 0.64 -4.05
CA SER A 27 -7.33 1.86 -4.81
C SER A 27 -6.03 1.74 -5.61
N ALA A 28 -5.02 1.06 -5.06
CA ALA A 28 -3.77 0.78 -5.77
C ALA A 28 -3.99 -0.21 -6.92
N ASP A 29 -4.80 -1.24 -6.71
CA ASP A 29 -5.19 -2.20 -7.73
C ASP A 29 -6.04 -1.54 -8.83
N GLU A 30 -6.92 -0.63 -8.46
CA GLU A 30 -7.74 0.13 -9.39
C GLU A 30 -6.90 1.10 -10.23
N LEU A 31 -5.95 1.82 -9.64
CA LEU A 31 -5.01 2.68 -10.35
C LEU A 31 -4.17 1.86 -11.35
N MET A 32 -3.63 0.73 -10.91
CA MET A 32 -2.84 -0.17 -11.76
C MET A 32 -3.67 -0.69 -12.95
N ARG A 33 -4.94 -1.00 -12.74
CA ARG A 33 -5.87 -1.42 -13.80
C ARG A 33 -6.11 -0.31 -14.81
N TRP A 34 -6.46 0.90 -14.35
CA TRP A 34 -6.70 2.03 -15.24
C TRP A 34 -5.47 2.43 -16.04
N VAL A 35 -4.31 2.49 -15.40
CA VAL A 35 -3.04 2.82 -16.08
C VAL A 35 -2.66 1.74 -17.08
N GLY A 36 -2.82 0.45 -16.74
CA GLY A 36 -2.55 -0.66 -17.64
C GLY A 36 -3.48 -0.68 -18.86
N VAL A 37 -4.77 -0.43 -18.66
CA VAL A 37 -5.74 -0.31 -19.77
C VAL A 37 -5.41 0.90 -20.65
N ALA A 38 -5.14 2.05 -20.02
CA ALA A 38 -4.78 3.27 -20.75
C ALA A 38 -3.53 3.08 -21.63
N MET A 39 -2.52 2.37 -21.11
CA MET A 39 -1.31 2.03 -21.86
C MET A 39 -1.63 1.33 -23.18
N PHE A 40 -2.46 0.29 -23.15
CA PHE A 40 -2.80 -0.47 -24.36
C PHE A 40 -3.76 0.29 -25.28
N VAL A 41 -4.75 1.00 -24.72
CA VAL A 41 -5.74 1.77 -25.50
C VAL A 41 -5.07 2.95 -26.21
N LEU A 42 -4.26 3.74 -25.50
CA LEU A 42 -3.54 4.88 -26.09
C LEU A 42 -2.51 4.41 -27.10
N GLY A 43 -1.78 3.30 -26.83
CA GLY A 43 -0.88 2.69 -27.78
C GLY A 43 -1.58 2.27 -29.07
N SER A 44 -2.75 1.62 -28.96
CA SER A 44 -3.59 1.26 -30.11
C SER A 44 -4.11 2.49 -30.87
N ALA A 45 -4.61 3.50 -30.15
CA ALA A 45 -5.11 4.74 -30.76
C ALA A 45 -4.01 5.49 -31.53
N THR A 46 -2.81 5.58 -30.94
CA THR A 46 -1.66 6.22 -31.60
C THR A 46 -1.28 5.45 -32.88
N LEU A 47 -1.28 4.11 -32.83
CA LEU A 47 -0.99 3.29 -33.99
C LEU A 47 -2.03 3.45 -35.09
N LEU A 48 -3.32 3.46 -34.76
CA LEU A 48 -4.39 3.67 -35.74
C LEU A 48 -4.38 5.10 -36.33
N ALA A 49 -3.94 6.09 -35.57
CA ALA A 49 -3.80 7.48 -36.06
C ALA A 49 -2.70 7.62 -37.14
N THR A 50 -1.78 6.67 -37.27
CA THR A 50 -0.75 6.66 -38.33
C THR A 50 -1.27 6.12 -39.68
N LEU A 51 -2.39 5.41 -39.67
CA LEU A 51 -2.95 4.79 -40.92
C LEU A 51 -3.32 5.79 -42.02
N PRO A 52 -3.87 7.00 -41.75
CA PRO A 52 -4.20 7.95 -42.80
C PRO A 52 -3.02 8.78 -43.31
N MET A 53 -1.80 8.60 -42.77
CA MET A 53 -0.62 9.34 -43.24
C MET A 53 -0.15 8.77 -44.59
N PRO A 54 0.13 9.62 -45.58
CA PRO A 54 0.54 9.20 -46.92
C PRO A 54 2.01 8.73 -46.91
N ASP A 55 2.24 7.59 -46.33
CA ASP A 55 3.54 6.88 -46.43
C ASP A 55 3.31 5.61 -47.20
N PRO A 56 3.99 5.44 -48.35
CA PRO A 56 3.84 4.23 -49.22
C PRO A 56 4.16 2.93 -48.47
N ASN A 57 4.85 3.01 -47.33
CA ASN A 57 5.18 1.84 -46.49
C ASN A 57 4.16 1.53 -45.40
N THR A 58 3.22 2.45 -45.04
CA THR A 58 2.32 2.29 -43.90
C THR A 58 0.84 2.33 -44.23
N SER A 59 0.46 2.82 -45.41
CA SER A 59 -0.93 3.19 -45.71
C SER A 59 -1.97 2.09 -45.76
N ASP A 60 -1.57 0.78 -45.88
CA ASP A 60 -2.53 -0.33 -45.96
C ASP A 60 -2.03 -1.65 -45.33
N HIS A 61 -1.16 -1.56 -44.32
CA HIS A 61 -0.62 -2.79 -43.73
C HIS A 61 -1.69 -3.48 -42.83
N PRO A 62 -2.23 -4.65 -43.23
CA PRO A 62 -3.15 -5.41 -42.36
C PRO A 62 -2.53 -5.73 -40.99
N ALA A 63 -1.21 -5.80 -40.96
CA ALA A 63 -0.44 -6.01 -39.72
C ALA A 63 -0.59 -4.91 -38.70
N ILE A 64 -0.71 -3.65 -39.10
CA ILE A 64 -0.96 -2.52 -38.14
C ILE A 64 -2.32 -2.70 -37.45
N LYS A 65 -3.35 -3.05 -38.22
CA LYS A 65 -4.71 -3.32 -37.71
C LYS A 65 -4.71 -4.53 -36.76
N ILE A 66 -3.96 -5.58 -37.09
CA ILE A 66 -3.81 -6.77 -36.22
C ILE A 66 -3.12 -6.40 -34.90
N ILE A 67 -2.02 -5.63 -34.94
CA ILE A 67 -1.29 -5.22 -33.73
C ILE A 67 -2.17 -4.30 -32.86
N ALA A 68 -2.92 -3.39 -33.48
CA ALA A 68 -3.89 -2.56 -32.76
C ALA A 68 -4.98 -3.41 -32.09
N ALA A 69 -5.51 -4.43 -32.77
CA ALA A 69 -6.47 -5.36 -32.19
C ALA A 69 -5.86 -6.19 -31.04
N LEU A 70 -4.62 -6.66 -31.19
CA LEU A 70 -3.88 -7.35 -30.13
C LEU A 70 -3.65 -6.43 -28.91
N SER A 71 -3.36 -5.15 -29.13
CA SER A 71 -3.24 -4.17 -28.06
C SER A 71 -4.56 -4.00 -27.28
N ILE A 72 -5.70 -3.94 -27.97
CA ILE A 72 -7.03 -3.92 -27.34
C ILE A 72 -7.29 -5.19 -26.54
N LEU A 73 -6.88 -6.35 -27.03
CA LEU A 73 -6.96 -7.62 -26.27
C LEU A 73 -6.11 -7.57 -24.99
N GLY A 74 -4.94 -6.94 -25.04
CA GLY A 74 -4.12 -6.66 -23.85
C GLY A 74 -4.84 -5.78 -22.84
N ALA A 75 -5.53 -4.73 -23.29
CA ALA A 75 -6.37 -3.90 -22.42
C ALA A 75 -7.51 -4.70 -21.78
N ALA A 76 -8.21 -5.52 -22.56
CA ALA A 76 -9.28 -6.39 -22.07
C ALA A 76 -8.76 -7.42 -21.05
N PHE A 77 -7.58 -7.99 -21.27
CA PHE A 77 -6.91 -8.89 -20.31
C PHE A 77 -6.66 -8.21 -18.98
N VAL A 78 -6.05 -7.01 -18.98
CA VAL A 78 -5.79 -6.24 -17.74
C VAL A 78 -7.08 -5.85 -17.04
N TRP A 79 -8.14 -5.53 -17.79
CA TRP A 79 -9.44 -5.19 -17.23
C TRP A 79 -10.11 -6.38 -16.51
N LEU A 80 -10.10 -7.56 -17.14
CA LEU A 80 -10.80 -8.76 -16.68
C LEU A 80 -10.10 -9.44 -15.49
N PHE A 81 -8.75 -9.50 -15.48
CA PHE A 81 -8.00 -10.32 -14.53
C PHE A 81 -7.50 -9.58 -13.28
N ARG A 82 -7.91 -8.35 -13.03
CA ARG A 82 -7.54 -7.52 -11.88
C ARG A 82 -6.02 -7.54 -11.57
N PRO A 83 -5.27 -6.49 -11.87
CA PRO A 83 -3.79 -6.49 -11.81
C PRO A 83 -3.18 -6.58 -10.40
N GLY A 84 -3.94 -6.60 -9.31
CA GLY A 84 -3.47 -6.87 -7.95
C GLY A 84 -2.82 -8.24 -7.76
N ARG A 85 -3.01 -9.14 -8.72
CA ARG A 85 -2.19 -10.36 -8.80
C ARG A 85 -0.91 -10.04 -9.56
N ARG A 86 0.24 -10.11 -8.92
CA ARG A 86 1.58 -9.81 -9.47
C ARG A 86 1.85 -10.42 -10.85
N TRP A 87 1.32 -11.63 -11.13
CA TRP A 87 1.48 -12.29 -12.42
C TRP A 87 0.76 -11.56 -13.57
N VAL A 88 -0.37 -10.88 -13.29
CA VAL A 88 -1.13 -10.14 -14.33
C VAL A 88 -0.30 -8.95 -14.83
N SER A 89 0.25 -8.15 -13.91
CA SER A 89 1.13 -7.03 -14.26
C SER A 89 2.37 -7.50 -15.04
N ARG A 90 2.96 -8.62 -14.60
CA ARG A 90 4.13 -9.21 -15.30
C ARG A 90 3.80 -9.61 -16.73
N ILE A 91 2.69 -10.33 -16.94
CA ILE A 91 2.25 -10.72 -18.29
C ILE A 91 1.97 -9.48 -19.12
N ALA A 92 1.29 -8.46 -18.57
CA ALA A 92 0.96 -7.23 -19.29
C ALA A 92 2.21 -6.50 -19.79
N VAL A 93 3.25 -6.35 -18.94
CA VAL A 93 4.51 -5.69 -19.31
C VAL A 93 5.25 -6.47 -20.40
N ILE A 94 5.45 -7.78 -20.19
CA ILE A 94 6.15 -8.64 -21.18
C ILE A 94 5.39 -8.64 -22.50
N TYR A 95 4.07 -8.78 -22.46
CA TYR A 95 3.21 -8.71 -23.63
C TYR A 95 3.35 -7.38 -24.37
N GLY A 96 3.36 -6.24 -23.64
CA GLY A 96 3.55 -4.91 -24.19
C GLY A 96 4.91 -4.76 -24.89
N ILE A 97 6.00 -5.25 -24.27
CA ILE A 97 7.35 -5.24 -24.87
C ILE A 97 7.36 -6.07 -26.17
N LEU A 98 6.81 -7.29 -26.15
CA LEU A 98 6.77 -8.16 -27.31
C LEU A 98 5.89 -7.59 -28.43
N LEU A 99 4.80 -6.93 -28.09
CA LEU A 99 3.91 -6.29 -29.05
C LEU A 99 4.61 -5.14 -29.80
N VAL A 100 5.36 -4.30 -29.09
CA VAL A 100 6.19 -3.23 -29.70
C VAL A 100 7.27 -3.85 -30.59
N SER A 101 7.90 -4.94 -30.15
CA SER A 101 8.91 -5.65 -30.92
C SER A 101 8.34 -6.23 -32.23
N ALA A 102 7.14 -6.82 -32.18
CA ALA A 102 6.43 -7.33 -33.35
C ALA A 102 6.05 -6.19 -34.31
N LEU A 103 5.60 -5.05 -33.77
CA LEU A 103 5.31 -3.86 -34.56
C LEU A 103 6.55 -3.44 -35.36
N MET A 104 7.71 -3.30 -34.70
CA MET A 104 8.97 -2.92 -35.34
C MET A 104 9.41 -3.93 -36.41
N ALA A 105 9.24 -5.23 -36.17
CA ALA A 105 9.60 -6.29 -37.13
C ALA A 105 8.76 -6.22 -38.39
N ILE A 106 7.49 -5.81 -38.29
CA ILE A 106 6.52 -5.83 -39.39
C ILE A 106 6.52 -4.52 -40.18
N THR A 107 6.58 -3.37 -39.49
CA THR A 107 6.41 -2.05 -40.13
C THR A 107 7.70 -1.51 -40.78
N ARG A 108 8.84 -2.17 -40.61
CA ARG A 108 10.19 -1.63 -40.84
C ARG A 108 10.39 -0.32 -40.05
N PRO A 109 11.33 -0.24 -39.13
CA PRO A 109 11.32 0.80 -38.07
C PRO A 109 11.22 2.22 -38.65
N ILE A 110 10.09 2.84 -38.47
CA ILE A 110 9.91 4.27 -38.61
C ILE A 110 10.64 4.88 -37.42
N GLU A 111 11.27 6.03 -37.55
CA GLU A 111 12.15 6.67 -36.56
C GLU A 111 11.50 6.78 -35.13
N ALA A 112 10.18 6.90 -35.06
CA ALA A 112 9.45 7.04 -33.82
C ALA A 112 9.03 5.70 -33.16
N THR A 113 9.06 4.57 -33.87
CA THR A 113 8.53 3.29 -33.37
C THR A 113 9.22 2.78 -32.09
N PRO A 114 10.54 2.94 -31.91
CA PRO A 114 11.22 2.50 -30.68
C PRO A 114 10.73 3.19 -29.41
N PHE A 115 10.18 4.41 -29.49
CA PHE A 115 9.66 5.13 -28.34
C PHE A 115 8.38 4.53 -27.75
N PHE A 116 7.69 3.63 -28.47
CA PHE A 116 6.56 2.91 -27.89
C PHE A 116 6.95 1.99 -26.74
N TYR A 117 8.23 1.61 -26.60
CA TYR A 117 8.71 0.93 -25.39
C TYR A 117 8.56 1.75 -24.10
N LEU A 118 8.42 3.07 -24.20
CA LEU A 118 8.19 3.91 -23.01
C LEU A 118 6.95 3.47 -22.23
N TRP A 119 5.88 3.08 -22.91
CA TRP A 119 4.62 2.72 -22.24
C TRP A 119 4.77 1.51 -21.30
N PRO A 120 5.19 0.31 -21.75
CA PRO A 120 5.39 -0.82 -20.85
C PRO A 120 6.50 -0.58 -19.83
N MET A 121 7.53 0.22 -20.18
CA MET A 121 8.65 0.46 -19.27
C MET A 121 8.32 1.44 -18.16
N VAL A 122 7.53 2.51 -18.42
CA VAL A 122 7.02 3.41 -17.38
C VAL A 122 6.06 2.67 -16.43
N PHE A 123 5.18 1.83 -16.98
CA PHE A 123 4.32 0.98 -16.17
C PHE A 123 5.13 0.04 -15.27
N SER A 124 6.14 -0.64 -15.84
CA SER A 124 7.04 -1.51 -15.05
C SER A 124 7.77 -0.72 -13.97
N ALA A 125 8.32 0.46 -14.29
CA ALA A 125 9.04 1.30 -13.35
C ALA A 125 8.19 1.68 -12.12
N TYR A 126 6.91 1.96 -12.32
CA TYR A 126 6.02 2.39 -11.25
C TYR A 126 5.48 1.22 -10.40
N PHE A 127 5.06 0.12 -11.04
CA PHE A 127 4.33 -0.96 -10.38
C PHE A 127 5.16 -2.23 -10.08
N CYS A 128 6.33 -2.39 -10.71
CA CYS A 128 7.15 -3.60 -10.55
C CYS A 128 8.36 -3.39 -9.63
N SER A 129 8.89 -4.49 -9.10
CA SER A 129 10.09 -4.47 -8.26
C SER A 129 11.35 -4.13 -9.08
N ARG A 130 12.42 -3.67 -8.41
CA ARG A 130 13.70 -3.34 -9.08
C ARG A 130 14.27 -4.48 -9.91
N ARG A 131 14.13 -5.74 -9.44
CA ARG A 131 14.58 -6.93 -10.18
C ARG A 131 13.77 -7.16 -11.45
N GLU A 132 12.48 -6.96 -11.38
CA GLU A 132 11.58 -7.08 -12.52
C GLU A 132 11.83 -5.99 -13.56
N VAL A 133 12.03 -4.73 -13.13
CA VAL A 133 12.40 -3.62 -14.01
C VAL A 133 13.73 -3.91 -14.73
N ALA A 134 14.74 -4.44 -14.02
CA ALA A 134 16.02 -4.82 -14.64
C ALA A 134 15.84 -5.91 -15.70
N PHE A 135 15.00 -6.91 -15.43
CA PHE A 135 14.65 -7.95 -16.41
C PHE A 135 13.94 -7.35 -17.64
N ASP A 136 12.97 -6.47 -17.42
CA ASP A 136 12.19 -5.84 -18.50
C ASP A 136 13.07 -4.93 -19.36
N LEU A 137 14.02 -4.20 -18.76
CA LEU A 137 15.03 -3.43 -19.48
C LEU A 137 15.93 -4.36 -20.35
N ALA A 138 16.41 -5.45 -19.80
CA ALA A 138 17.21 -6.41 -20.55
C ALA A 138 16.42 -6.99 -21.73
N LEU A 139 15.17 -7.38 -21.52
CA LEU A 139 14.26 -7.87 -22.57
C LEU A 139 14.04 -6.80 -23.66
N MET A 140 13.79 -5.54 -23.25
CA MET A 140 13.64 -4.42 -24.18
C MET A 140 14.90 -4.21 -25.03
N TRP A 141 16.09 -4.21 -24.41
CA TRP A 141 17.34 -4.05 -25.17
C TRP A 141 17.59 -5.18 -26.17
N VAL A 142 17.31 -6.44 -25.78
CA VAL A 142 17.42 -7.61 -26.66
C VAL A 142 16.44 -7.49 -27.83
N THR A 143 15.17 -7.21 -27.55
CA THR A 143 14.15 -7.18 -28.63
C THR A 143 14.30 -5.95 -29.51
N LEU A 144 14.72 -4.81 -29.02
CA LEU A 144 15.07 -3.63 -29.80
C LEU A 144 16.28 -3.93 -30.72
N GLY A 145 17.33 -4.60 -30.18
CA GLY A 145 18.47 -5.01 -30.95
C GLY A 145 18.08 -5.95 -32.07
N LEU A 146 17.32 -7.01 -31.78
CA LEU A 146 16.84 -7.96 -32.77
C LEU A 146 16.03 -7.26 -33.87
N ALA A 147 15.10 -6.37 -33.50
CA ALA A 147 14.28 -5.65 -34.47
C ALA A 147 15.11 -4.78 -35.42
N LEU A 148 16.09 -4.04 -34.90
CA LEU A 148 16.89 -3.10 -35.67
C LEU A 148 17.98 -3.84 -36.52
N PHE A 149 18.68 -4.81 -35.95
CA PHE A 149 19.82 -5.42 -36.63
C PHE A 149 19.44 -6.53 -37.59
N ILE A 150 18.30 -7.22 -37.38
CA ILE A 150 17.85 -8.30 -38.27
C ILE A 150 16.94 -7.76 -39.38
N TRP A 151 16.00 -6.85 -39.06
CA TRP A 151 14.98 -6.43 -40.04
C TRP A 151 15.21 -5.04 -40.63
N SER A 152 16.06 -4.18 -40.04
CA SER A 152 16.36 -2.87 -40.61
C SER A 152 17.60 -2.91 -41.47
N HIS A 153 17.51 -2.31 -42.68
CA HIS A 153 18.63 -2.05 -43.58
C HIS A 153 19.11 -0.59 -43.50
N ASP A 154 18.57 0.20 -42.56
CA ASP A 154 18.92 1.59 -42.37
C ASP A 154 20.37 1.73 -41.88
N PRO A 155 21.21 2.56 -42.53
CA PRO A 155 22.58 2.83 -42.09
C PRO A 155 22.63 3.51 -40.71
N MET A 156 21.57 4.22 -40.31
CA MET A 156 21.48 4.93 -39.01
C MET A 156 21.01 4.04 -37.86
N LYS A 157 20.78 2.73 -38.09
CA LYS A 157 20.25 1.77 -37.11
C LYS A 157 21.01 1.74 -35.77
N LEU A 158 22.33 1.90 -35.79
CA LEU A 158 23.14 1.92 -34.58
C LEU A 158 22.83 3.19 -33.74
N GLY A 159 22.71 4.34 -34.41
CA GLY A 159 22.35 5.60 -33.76
C GLY A 159 20.94 5.52 -33.13
N MET A 160 19.96 4.97 -33.86
CA MET A 160 18.61 4.74 -33.36
C MET A 160 18.58 3.76 -32.17
N PHE A 161 19.34 2.68 -32.24
CA PHE A 161 19.45 1.69 -31.16
C PHE A 161 19.95 2.34 -29.88
N ILE A 162 21.05 3.11 -29.98
CA ILE A 162 21.64 3.79 -28.83
C ILE A 162 20.68 4.88 -28.32
N ALA A 163 20.20 5.75 -29.18
CA ALA A 163 19.38 6.89 -28.77
C ALA A 163 18.06 6.45 -28.12
N ALA A 164 17.33 5.53 -28.74
CA ALA A 164 16.07 5.03 -28.21
C ALA A 164 16.29 4.20 -26.93
N GLY A 165 17.23 3.25 -26.97
CA GLY A 165 17.53 2.39 -25.83
C GLY A 165 17.97 3.18 -24.60
N VAL A 166 18.87 4.15 -24.77
CA VAL A 166 19.34 5.02 -23.69
C VAL A 166 18.22 5.91 -23.18
N SER A 167 17.43 6.53 -24.08
CA SER A 167 16.30 7.42 -23.69
C SER A 167 15.24 6.66 -22.89
N VAL A 168 14.84 5.48 -23.35
CA VAL A 168 13.86 4.63 -22.64
C VAL A 168 14.43 4.15 -21.30
N THR A 169 15.69 3.72 -21.27
CA THR A 169 16.36 3.29 -20.03
C THR A 169 16.43 4.44 -19.02
N LEU A 170 16.90 5.60 -19.44
CA LEU A 170 17.02 6.76 -18.56
C LEU A 170 15.66 7.19 -17.99
N THR A 171 14.64 7.27 -18.84
CA THR A 171 13.27 7.59 -18.42
C THR A 171 12.75 6.56 -17.41
N THR A 172 12.95 5.26 -17.68
CA THR A 172 12.55 4.18 -16.79
C THR A 172 13.23 4.29 -15.43
N LEU A 173 14.54 4.55 -15.40
CA LEU A 173 15.30 4.70 -14.15
C LEU A 173 14.85 5.94 -13.37
N VAL A 174 14.64 7.08 -14.04
CA VAL A 174 14.16 8.31 -13.39
C VAL A 174 12.77 8.09 -12.77
N VAL A 175 11.84 7.48 -13.53
CA VAL A 175 10.50 7.16 -13.01
C VAL A 175 10.59 6.20 -11.82
N LYS A 176 11.43 5.17 -11.89
CA LYS A 176 11.64 4.21 -10.80
C LYS A 176 12.19 4.88 -9.55
N LEU A 177 13.22 5.70 -9.69
CA LEU A 177 13.82 6.45 -8.57
C LEU A 177 12.79 7.40 -7.92
N LEU A 178 12.00 8.10 -8.75
CA LEU A 178 10.97 9.00 -8.26
C LEU A 178 9.86 8.23 -7.52
N ALA A 179 9.37 7.13 -8.07
CA ALA A 179 8.36 6.28 -7.43
C ALA A 179 8.86 5.72 -6.09
N ASP A 180 10.10 5.22 -6.04
CA ASP A 180 10.72 4.72 -4.81
C ASP A 180 10.91 5.85 -3.78
N HIS A 181 11.32 7.05 -4.21
CA HIS A 181 11.48 8.22 -3.34
C HIS A 181 10.14 8.67 -2.74
N VAL A 182 9.11 8.83 -3.57
CA VAL A 182 7.76 9.22 -3.12
C VAL A 182 7.22 8.19 -2.11
N SER A 183 7.36 6.90 -2.39
CA SER A 183 6.95 5.83 -1.48
C SER A 183 7.70 5.88 -0.14
N ALA A 184 9.01 6.20 -0.16
CA ALA A 184 9.82 6.36 1.05
C ALA A 184 9.37 7.58 1.87
N VAL A 185 9.10 8.72 1.23
CA VAL A 185 8.62 9.95 1.90
C VAL A 185 7.24 9.72 2.54
N ILE A 186 6.30 9.10 1.82
CA ILE A 186 4.99 8.75 2.37
C ILE A 186 5.16 7.83 3.59
N SER A 187 6.01 6.81 3.48
CA SER A 187 6.29 5.90 4.59
C SER A 187 6.92 6.60 5.80
N GLN A 188 7.75 7.65 5.58
CA GLN A 188 8.30 8.46 6.67
C GLN A 188 7.23 9.33 7.33
N LEU A 189 6.35 9.95 6.56
CA LEU A 189 5.23 10.76 7.09
C LEU A 189 4.28 9.91 7.93
N VAL A 190 3.90 8.73 7.43
CA VAL A 190 3.06 7.76 8.17
C VAL A 190 3.78 7.30 9.46
N ARG A 191 5.10 7.08 9.39
CA ARG A 191 5.91 6.73 10.57
C ARG A 191 6.13 7.88 11.54
N ALA A 192 6.04 9.12 11.11
CA ALA A 192 6.19 10.29 11.99
C ALA A 192 4.94 10.56 12.84
N ALA A 193 3.78 10.05 12.45
CA ALA A 193 2.58 10.08 13.27
C ALA A 193 2.72 9.09 14.43
N ASP A 194 2.63 9.57 15.68
CA ASP A 194 2.63 8.74 16.89
C ASP A 194 1.23 8.35 17.36
N THR A 195 0.21 8.77 16.60
CA THR A 195 -1.19 8.55 16.91
C THR A 195 -1.89 7.74 15.81
N ASP A 196 -2.83 6.91 16.22
CA ASP A 196 -3.79 6.26 15.32
C ASP A 196 -4.81 7.30 14.84
N TYR A 197 -5.00 7.39 13.54
CA TYR A 197 -5.83 8.43 12.91
C TYR A 197 -7.33 8.30 13.24
N LEU A 198 -7.79 7.06 13.50
CA LEU A 198 -9.21 6.79 13.75
C LEU A 198 -9.62 7.08 15.17
N THR A 199 -8.79 6.63 16.12
CA THR A 199 -9.09 6.69 17.56
C THR A 199 -8.40 7.84 18.27
N GLY A 200 -7.35 8.45 17.69
CA GLY A 200 -6.51 9.47 18.32
C GLY A 200 -5.55 8.91 19.37
N LEU A 201 -5.61 7.62 19.67
CA LEU A 201 -4.72 6.94 20.62
C LEU A 201 -3.29 6.85 20.07
N ARG A 202 -2.34 6.42 20.90
CA ARG A 202 -1.02 6.02 20.41
C ARG A 202 -1.16 4.86 19.42
N ASN A 203 -0.39 4.90 18.33
CA ASN A 203 -0.29 3.78 17.41
C ASN A 203 0.72 2.74 17.92
N ARG A 204 0.85 1.61 17.24
CA ARG A 204 1.77 0.52 17.56
C ARG A 204 3.20 1.01 17.81
N ARG A 205 3.71 1.90 16.97
CA ARG A 205 5.08 2.39 17.08
C ARG A 205 5.29 3.25 18.34
N ALA A 206 4.38 4.17 18.62
CA ALA A 206 4.42 4.99 19.82
C ALA A 206 4.25 4.14 21.09
N PHE A 207 3.41 3.10 21.01
CA PHE A 207 3.27 2.10 22.05
C PHE A 207 4.59 1.38 22.33
N ASP A 208 5.23 0.79 21.32
CA ASP A 208 6.47 0.03 21.51
C ASP A 208 7.58 0.86 22.17
N THR A 209 7.66 2.15 21.81
CA THR A 209 8.63 3.08 22.40
C THR A 209 8.32 3.37 23.87
N GLU A 210 7.06 3.70 24.19
CA GLU A 210 6.63 4.03 25.54
C GLU A 210 6.62 2.81 26.46
N PHE A 211 6.19 1.66 25.94
CA PHE A 211 6.17 0.41 26.68
C PHE A 211 7.57 -0.02 27.15
N ARG A 212 8.57 0.03 26.26
CA ARG A 212 9.98 -0.21 26.64
C ARG A 212 10.43 0.73 27.74
N ARG A 213 10.13 2.03 27.61
CA ARG A 213 10.46 3.03 28.62
C ARG A 213 9.82 2.73 29.97
N GLN A 214 8.55 2.30 29.98
CA GLN A 214 7.84 1.96 31.21
C GLN A 214 8.36 0.66 31.85
N CYS A 215 8.67 -0.35 31.05
CA CYS A 215 9.33 -1.58 31.53
C CYS A 215 10.67 -1.28 32.20
N ASP A 216 11.53 -0.48 31.55
CA ASP A 216 12.81 -0.05 32.12
C ASP A 216 12.65 0.73 33.42
N ARG A 217 11.63 1.59 33.47
CA ARG A 217 11.33 2.36 34.70
C ARG A 217 10.84 1.43 35.80
N ALA A 218 9.92 0.52 35.53
CA ALA A 218 9.36 -0.44 36.48
C ALA A 218 10.48 -1.32 37.07
N THR A 219 11.34 -1.88 36.21
CA THR A 219 12.49 -2.70 36.61
C THR A 219 13.43 -1.92 37.54
N ARG A 220 13.80 -0.68 37.21
CA ARG A 220 14.69 0.15 38.04
C ARG A 220 14.09 0.56 39.39
N SER A 221 12.79 0.81 39.42
CA SER A 221 12.10 1.29 40.63
C SER A 221 11.52 0.17 41.52
N GLY A 222 11.53 -1.07 41.03
CA GLY A 222 10.89 -2.21 41.71
C GLY A 222 9.36 -2.09 41.77
N VAL A 223 8.77 -1.23 40.93
CA VAL A 223 7.31 -0.99 40.89
C VAL A 223 6.67 -1.98 39.92
N PRO A 224 5.56 -2.63 40.27
CA PRO A 224 4.87 -3.55 39.38
C PRO A 224 4.39 -2.85 38.10
N LEU A 225 4.29 -3.60 37.00
CA LEU A 225 3.76 -3.14 35.73
C LEU A 225 2.97 -4.27 35.11
N THR A 226 1.77 -3.97 34.64
CA THR A 226 0.91 -4.94 33.96
C THR A 226 0.59 -4.46 32.56
N LEU A 227 0.67 -5.38 31.59
CA LEU A 227 0.23 -5.23 30.23
C LEU A 227 -1.09 -5.97 30.04
N THR A 228 -2.09 -5.28 29.49
CA THR A 228 -3.35 -5.87 29.05
C THR A 228 -3.51 -5.65 27.56
N MET A 229 -3.65 -6.74 26.81
CA MET A 229 -4.01 -6.71 25.39
C MET A 229 -5.51 -7.00 25.27
N PHE A 230 -6.20 -6.23 24.42
CA PHE A 230 -7.61 -6.43 24.10
C PHE A 230 -7.77 -6.69 22.61
N ASP A 231 -8.68 -7.58 22.26
CA ASP A 231 -9.14 -7.82 20.88
C ASP A 231 -10.67 -7.77 20.87
N LEU A 232 -11.27 -7.02 19.93
CA LEU A 232 -12.73 -6.93 19.82
C LEU A 232 -13.30 -8.17 19.15
N ASP A 233 -14.09 -8.93 19.89
CA ASP A 233 -14.66 -10.18 19.41
C ASP A 233 -15.57 -9.96 18.20
N HIS A 234 -15.40 -10.78 17.17
CA HIS A 234 -16.24 -10.77 15.98
C HIS A 234 -16.30 -9.43 15.22
N PHE A 235 -15.28 -8.59 15.34
CA PHE A 235 -15.23 -7.27 14.72
C PHE A 235 -15.48 -7.30 13.21
N LYS A 236 -14.99 -8.34 12.51
CA LYS A 236 -15.29 -8.55 11.09
C LYS A 236 -16.79 -8.66 10.83
N GLN A 237 -17.55 -9.36 11.67
CA GLN A 237 -19.02 -9.49 11.51
C GLN A 237 -19.73 -8.15 11.71
N ILE A 238 -19.20 -7.29 12.59
CA ILE A 238 -19.70 -5.93 12.79
C ILE A 238 -19.51 -5.12 11.51
N ASN A 239 -18.31 -5.17 10.90
CA ASN A 239 -18.06 -4.54 9.61
C ASN A 239 -18.95 -5.06 8.49
N ASP A 240 -19.15 -6.38 8.41
CA ASP A 240 -19.98 -7.01 7.39
C ASP A 240 -21.46 -6.60 7.52
N ARG A 241 -21.95 -6.40 8.76
CA ARG A 241 -23.35 -6.04 9.05
C ARG A 241 -23.64 -4.54 9.02
N HIS A 242 -22.71 -3.71 9.51
CA HIS A 242 -22.92 -2.27 9.71
C HIS A 242 -22.03 -1.39 8.80
N GLY A 243 -21.26 -2.02 7.90
CA GLY A 243 -20.26 -1.37 7.05
C GLY A 243 -19.04 -0.89 7.85
N HIS A 244 -17.99 -0.48 7.14
CA HIS A 244 -16.76 0.03 7.77
C HIS A 244 -17.02 1.26 8.68
N ALA A 245 -17.95 2.14 8.31
CA ALA A 245 -18.31 3.28 9.15
C ALA A 245 -18.93 2.87 10.51
N GLY A 246 -19.62 1.72 10.55
CA GLY A 246 -20.13 1.12 11.78
C GLY A 246 -18.99 0.57 12.65
N GLY A 247 -18.06 -0.16 12.05
CA GLY A 247 -16.86 -0.66 12.73
C GLY A 247 -15.98 0.47 13.28
N ASP A 248 -15.77 1.52 12.49
CA ASP A 248 -15.03 2.71 12.91
C ASP A 248 -15.63 3.40 14.15
N ARG A 249 -16.96 3.42 14.23
CA ARG A 249 -17.66 3.95 15.40
C ARG A 249 -17.39 3.09 16.63
N VAL A 250 -17.47 1.77 16.50
CA VAL A 250 -17.20 0.82 17.57
C VAL A 250 -15.77 0.99 18.10
N LEU A 251 -14.78 1.13 17.21
CA LEU A 251 -13.38 1.35 17.60
C LEU A 251 -13.20 2.64 18.38
N ARG A 252 -13.85 3.74 17.98
CA ARG A 252 -13.80 5.02 18.71
C ARG A 252 -14.50 4.94 20.07
N ASP A 253 -15.64 4.25 20.14
CA ASP A 253 -16.40 4.08 21.37
C ASP A 253 -15.59 3.25 22.38
N PHE A 254 -14.93 2.19 21.92
CA PHE A 254 -14.05 1.36 22.76
C PHE A 254 -12.80 2.12 23.21
N ALA A 255 -12.15 2.87 22.33
CA ALA A 255 -11.05 3.76 22.69
C ALA A 255 -11.44 4.75 23.81
N THR A 256 -12.61 5.40 23.66
CA THR A 256 -13.14 6.33 24.64
C THR A 256 -13.48 5.65 25.99
N LEU A 257 -13.97 4.41 25.95
CA LEU A 257 -14.20 3.61 27.14
C LEU A 257 -12.89 3.37 27.89
N LEU A 258 -11.85 2.89 27.20
CA LEU A 258 -10.55 2.63 27.79
C LEU A 258 -9.92 3.90 28.37
N GLU A 259 -9.96 5.03 27.64
CA GLU A 259 -9.39 6.31 28.11
C GLU A 259 -10.00 6.79 29.44
N ARG A 260 -11.29 6.57 29.66
CA ARG A 260 -11.98 6.99 30.88
C ARG A 260 -11.54 6.21 32.14
N GLU A 261 -11.12 4.98 31.93
CA GLU A 261 -10.73 4.07 33.01
C GLU A 261 -9.24 4.17 33.39
N LEU A 262 -8.46 4.95 32.63
CA LEU A 262 -7.02 5.07 32.79
C LEU A 262 -6.61 6.34 33.55
N ARG A 263 -5.47 6.25 34.25
CA ARG A 263 -4.85 7.34 35.00
C ARG A 263 -3.76 7.99 34.14
N GLY A 264 -3.34 9.21 34.53
CA GLY A 264 -2.32 9.96 33.80
C GLY A 264 -0.91 9.34 33.71
N GLY A 265 -0.68 8.18 34.35
CA GLY A 265 0.58 7.41 34.26
C GLY A 265 0.50 6.17 33.39
N ASP A 266 -0.70 5.78 32.97
CA ASP A 266 -0.96 4.60 32.16
C ASP A 266 -0.78 4.92 30.68
N THR A 267 -0.55 3.89 29.89
CA THR A 267 -0.42 4.03 28.42
C THR A 267 -1.50 3.25 27.72
N LEU A 268 -2.18 3.90 26.78
CA LEU A 268 -3.18 3.31 25.91
C LEU A 268 -2.77 3.47 24.45
N ALA A 269 -2.94 2.41 23.67
CA ALA A 269 -2.65 2.41 22.27
C ALA A 269 -3.59 1.49 21.48
N ARG A 270 -3.81 1.81 20.21
CA ARG A 270 -4.35 0.88 19.24
C ARG A 270 -3.18 0.26 18.48
N VAL A 271 -3.00 -1.05 18.64
CA VAL A 271 -1.81 -1.75 18.13
C VAL A 271 -2.07 -2.61 16.90
N GLY A 272 -3.35 -2.81 16.56
CA GLY A 272 -3.79 -3.56 15.38
C GLY A 272 -5.10 -3.01 14.83
N GLY A 273 -5.72 -3.75 13.92
CA GLY A 273 -6.99 -3.37 13.32
C GLY A 273 -8.12 -3.25 14.38
N GLU A 274 -8.23 -4.24 15.24
CA GLU A 274 -9.22 -4.37 16.33
C GLU A 274 -8.55 -4.58 17.69
N GLU A 275 -7.20 -4.46 17.74
CA GLU A 275 -6.37 -4.73 18.91
C GLU A 275 -5.96 -3.46 19.65
N PHE A 276 -6.10 -3.48 20.98
CA PHE A 276 -5.71 -2.38 21.86
C PHE A 276 -4.77 -2.89 22.95
N ALA A 277 -3.83 -2.06 23.34
CA ALA A 277 -2.86 -2.35 24.41
C ALA A 277 -2.95 -1.30 25.51
N VAL A 278 -2.98 -1.76 26.74
CA VAL A 278 -2.97 -0.92 27.95
C VAL A 278 -1.79 -1.32 28.83
N VAL A 279 -0.97 -0.35 29.22
CA VAL A 279 0.10 -0.54 30.21
C VAL A 279 -0.28 0.17 31.49
N LEU A 280 -0.44 -0.57 32.55
CA LEU A 280 -0.79 -0.09 33.88
C LEU A 280 0.46 -0.03 34.77
N PHE A 281 0.94 1.17 35.04
CA PHE A 281 2.13 1.37 35.86
C PHE A 281 1.78 1.37 37.36
N GLY A 282 2.50 0.60 38.14
CA GLY A 282 2.23 0.45 39.57
C GLY A 282 1.10 -0.52 39.89
N VAL A 283 0.70 -1.35 38.94
CA VAL A 283 -0.43 -2.30 39.05
C VAL A 283 0.11 -3.72 38.93
N GLY A 284 -0.28 -4.59 39.87
CA GLY A 284 0.03 -6.02 39.88
C GLY A 284 -0.91 -6.83 38.98
N LEU A 285 -0.65 -8.14 38.86
CA LEU A 285 -1.42 -9.02 37.96
C LEU A 285 -2.91 -9.06 38.34
N ASP A 286 -3.24 -9.26 39.60
CA ASP A 286 -4.62 -9.42 40.07
C ASP A 286 -5.45 -8.14 39.79
N ASP A 287 -4.87 -6.98 40.06
CA ASP A 287 -5.52 -5.69 39.75
C ASP A 287 -5.63 -5.44 38.24
N GLY A 288 -4.66 -5.94 37.47
CA GLY A 288 -4.70 -5.90 35.99
C GLY A 288 -5.80 -6.78 35.41
N VAL A 289 -6.00 -7.96 36.00
CA VAL A 289 -7.12 -8.88 35.62
C VAL A 289 -8.45 -8.21 36.00
N ALA A 290 -8.56 -7.66 37.21
CA ALA A 290 -9.78 -6.94 37.65
C ALA A 290 -10.10 -5.74 36.73
N PHE A 291 -9.07 -5.02 36.24
CA PHE A 291 -9.24 -3.97 35.25
C PHE A 291 -9.83 -4.53 33.95
N ALA A 292 -9.26 -5.61 33.42
CA ALA A 292 -9.74 -6.22 32.16
C ALA A 292 -11.19 -6.72 32.28
N GLU A 293 -11.54 -7.36 33.40
CA GLU A 293 -12.90 -7.81 33.66
C GLU A 293 -13.90 -6.66 33.76
N ARG A 294 -13.53 -5.55 34.39
CA ARG A 294 -14.35 -4.34 34.49
C ARG A 294 -14.61 -3.75 33.12
N ILE A 295 -13.58 -3.62 32.25
CA ILE A 295 -13.75 -3.16 30.86
C ILE A 295 -14.71 -4.09 30.10
N GLY A 296 -14.54 -5.40 30.23
CA GLY A 296 -15.42 -6.38 29.60
C GLY A 296 -16.88 -6.27 30.07
N HIS A 297 -17.11 -5.96 31.36
CA HIS A 297 -18.44 -5.74 31.92
C HIS A 297 -19.06 -4.46 31.36
N GLU A 298 -18.36 -3.33 31.40
CA GLU A 298 -18.85 -2.06 30.89
C GLU A 298 -19.13 -2.09 29.39
N LEU A 299 -18.31 -2.82 28.61
CA LEU A 299 -18.52 -2.99 27.19
C LEU A 299 -19.85 -3.73 26.90
N ARG A 300 -20.14 -4.77 27.69
CA ARG A 300 -21.41 -5.51 27.58
C ARG A 300 -22.62 -4.66 28.00
N GLU A 301 -22.50 -3.88 29.07
CA GLU A 301 -23.60 -3.02 29.53
C GLU A 301 -23.97 -1.91 28.52
N ARG A 302 -22.96 -1.42 27.79
CA ARG A 302 -23.16 -0.42 26.71
C ARG A 302 -23.68 -1.02 25.42
N SER A 303 -23.73 -2.36 25.34
CA SER A 303 -24.30 -3.11 24.22
C SER A 303 -25.81 -3.25 24.41
N GLY A 304 -26.59 -2.98 23.36
CA GLY A 304 -28.04 -3.12 23.38
C GLY A 304 -28.79 -1.94 22.75
N GLY A 305 -30.06 -2.13 22.42
CA GLY A 305 -30.84 -1.20 21.62
C GLY A 305 -30.34 -1.16 20.17
N ASP A 306 -30.09 0.03 19.65
CA ASP A 306 -29.55 0.23 18.29
C ASP A 306 -28.01 -0.02 18.17
N ARG A 307 -27.36 -0.40 19.25
CA ARG A 307 -25.91 -0.68 19.25
C ARG A 307 -25.61 -2.16 19.08
N PRO A 308 -24.58 -2.55 18.32
CA PRO A 308 -24.18 -3.94 18.21
C PRO A 308 -23.78 -4.51 19.56
N ALA A 309 -24.05 -5.80 19.79
CA ALA A 309 -23.53 -6.51 20.94
C ALA A 309 -22.00 -6.57 20.80
N LEU A 310 -21.30 -5.99 21.79
CA LEU A 310 -19.85 -5.87 21.81
C LEU A 310 -19.28 -6.68 22.96
N SER A 311 -18.26 -7.49 22.67
CA SER A 311 -17.38 -8.08 23.66
C SER A 311 -15.92 -7.93 23.22
N ALA A 312 -15.03 -8.07 24.15
CA ALA A 312 -13.61 -8.07 23.90
C ALA A 312 -12.95 -9.18 24.72
N SER A 313 -12.09 -9.94 24.08
CA SER A 313 -11.15 -10.84 24.74
C SER A 313 -10.01 -10.03 25.33
N ALA A 314 -9.41 -10.48 26.44
CA ALA A 314 -8.30 -9.79 27.06
C ALA A 314 -7.23 -10.77 27.54
N GLY A 315 -5.97 -10.48 27.17
CA GLY A 315 -4.79 -11.17 27.68
C GLY A 315 -4.03 -10.25 28.63
N VAL A 316 -3.78 -10.71 29.86
CA VAL A 316 -3.13 -9.93 30.93
C VAL A 316 -1.80 -10.58 31.31
N ALA A 317 -0.74 -9.78 31.37
CA ALA A 317 0.58 -10.21 31.82
C ALA A 317 1.22 -9.15 32.74
N ALA A 318 1.85 -9.57 33.82
CA ALA A 318 2.59 -8.67 34.70
C ALA A 318 4.10 -8.89 34.59
N LEU A 319 4.86 -7.83 34.78
CA LEU A 319 6.31 -7.86 34.82
C LEU A 319 6.77 -8.64 36.06
N THR A 320 7.47 -9.76 35.83
CA THR A 320 8.08 -10.58 36.87
C THR A 320 9.61 -10.60 36.70
N PRO A 321 10.37 -11.01 37.74
CA PRO A 321 11.83 -11.15 37.60
C PRO A 321 12.26 -12.07 36.46
N GLU A 322 11.44 -13.08 36.11
CA GLU A 322 11.69 -14.03 35.03
C GLU A 322 11.32 -13.45 33.67
N GLN A 323 10.43 -12.46 33.64
CA GLN A 323 9.91 -11.81 32.42
C GLN A 323 10.32 -10.34 32.41
N CYS A 324 11.62 -10.08 32.46
CA CYS A 324 12.15 -8.72 32.56
C CYS A 324 12.34 -8.01 31.20
N THR A 325 11.88 -8.61 30.09
CA THR A 325 11.95 -7.99 28.77
C THR A 325 10.56 -7.62 28.24
N PRO A 326 10.41 -6.46 27.57
CA PRO A 326 9.15 -6.07 26.92
C PRO A 326 8.62 -7.13 25.96
N GLU A 327 9.50 -7.79 25.23
CA GLU A 327 9.15 -8.82 24.26
C GLU A 327 8.57 -10.08 24.93
N ALA A 328 9.13 -10.50 26.06
CA ALA A 328 8.60 -11.62 26.82
C ALA A 328 7.21 -11.31 27.40
N LEU A 329 7.02 -10.10 27.92
CA LEU A 329 5.73 -9.68 28.49
C LEU A 329 4.64 -9.59 27.41
N LEU A 330 4.97 -9.07 26.22
CA LEU A 330 4.07 -9.07 25.07
C LEU A 330 3.67 -10.48 24.67
N LEU A 331 4.63 -11.39 24.58
CA LEU A 331 4.36 -12.78 24.19
C LEU A 331 3.43 -13.49 25.17
N VAL A 332 3.55 -13.21 26.47
CA VAL A 332 2.68 -13.80 27.51
C VAL A 332 1.26 -13.22 27.41
N ALA A 333 1.13 -11.91 27.24
CA ALA A 333 -0.18 -11.27 27.07
C ALA A 333 -0.89 -11.75 25.80
N ASP A 334 -0.17 -11.86 24.68
CA ASP A 334 -0.69 -12.33 23.40
C ASP A 334 -1.15 -13.82 23.47
N ARG A 335 -0.44 -14.65 24.21
CA ARG A 335 -0.84 -16.06 24.42
C ARG A 335 -2.03 -16.23 25.36
N ALA A 336 -2.26 -15.26 26.23
CA ALA A 336 -3.39 -15.25 27.16
C ALA A 336 -4.66 -14.68 26.52
N LEU A 337 -4.52 -13.94 25.42
CA LEU A 337 -5.58 -13.43 24.57
C LEU A 337 -6.15 -14.52 23.68
#